data_7ad0192ae5ab6c3adc1e01e74214a23f
#
_entry.id   7ad0192ae5ab6c3adc1e01e74214a23f
#
_cell.length_a   1.000
_cell.length_b   1.000
_cell.length_c   1.000
_cell.angle_alpha   90.00
_cell.angle_beta   90.00
_cell.angle_gamma   90.00
#
_symmetry.space_group_name_H-M   'P 1'
#
loop_
_entity.id
_entity.type
_entity.pdbx_description
1 polymer ?
#
loop_
_entity_poly.entity_id
_entity_poly.type
_entity_poly.pdbx_seq_one_letter_code
_entity_poly.pdbx_strand_id
1 'polypeptide(L)'
;MSAHTLDAYRRDLTALSAWASEQATDLVSLHPEQLRAFIAAEHRRRLSPKSLQRRLSACRSFYRWLLKHGRIDASPAATIRAPKAPRKLPQVLDVDEASRLVEVPTDVPLGLRDRALLELFYSSGLRLSELCALRWRDLDLAEGLVTVLGKGQKQRSVPVGSHARAALAAWRQERPADSDAPVFPGRNGPITPRAVQLRLNQLAQRQGLFKRVHPHLLRHSFASHVLESSGDLRGVQELLGHADIATTQIYTHLDFQHLAKVYDAAHPRAKRKR
;
A
#
# COMPACT_ATOMS: atom_id res chain seq x y z
N MET A 1 6.61 0.55 -15.98
CA MET A 1 6.47 1.41 -14.76
C MET A 1 4.99 1.63 -14.47
N SER A 2 4.59 1.84 -13.20
CA SER A 2 3.19 2.20 -12.88
C SER A 2 2.91 3.68 -13.23
N ALA A 3 1.64 4.03 -13.49
CA ALA A 3 1.22 5.42 -13.74
C ALA A 3 1.69 6.37 -12.64
N HIS A 4 1.53 5.99 -11.37
CA HIS A 4 2.01 6.77 -10.23
C HIS A 4 3.53 7.01 -10.23
N THR A 5 4.32 6.02 -10.68
CA THR A 5 5.78 6.20 -10.81
C THR A 5 6.12 7.16 -11.92
N LEU A 6 5.41 7.08 -13.06
CA LEU A 6 5.58 8.01 -14.19
C LEU A 6 5.25 9.44 -13.79
N ASP A 7 4.14 9.65 -13.09
CA ASP A 7 3.74 10.98 -12.61
C ASP A 7 4.72 11.55 -11.57
N ALA A 8 5.24 10.70 -10.69
CA ALA A 8 6.26 11.12 -9.75
C ALA A 8 7.56 11.50 -10.46
N TYR A 9 8.00 10.68 -11.43
CA TYR A 9 9.22 10.95 -12.21
C TYR A 9 9.06 12.18 -13.10
N ARG A 10 7.88 12.39 -13.71
CA ARG A 10 7.59 13.61 -14.48
C ARG A 10 7.80 14.84 -13.61
N ARG A 11 7.19 14.91 -12.42
CA ARG A 11 7.37 16.03 -11.48
C ARG A 11 8.83 16.24 -11.08
N ASP A 12 9.55 15.15 -10.86
CA ASP A 12 10.97 15.21 -10.46
C ASP A 12 11.84 15.75 -11.59
N LEU A 13 11.60 15.31 -12.84
CA LEU A 13 12.34 15.77 -14.01
C LEU A 13 11.94 17.20 -14.41
N THR A 14 10.67 17.60 -14.24
CA THR A 14 10.25 19.00 -14.42
C THR A 14 11.01 19.92 -13.45
N ALA A 15 11.20 19.51 -12.20
CA ALA A 15 11.98 20.29 -11.25
C ALA A 15 13.47 20.39 -11.65
N LEU A 16 14.05 19.32 -12.21
CA LEU A 16 15.41 19.36 -12.74
C LEU A 16 15.50 20.29 -13.95
N SER A 17 14.53 20.21 -14.88
CA SER A 17 14.49 21.06 -16.07
C SER A 17 14.39 22.56 -15.70
N ALA A 18 13.51 22.90 -14.76
CA ALA A 18 13.38 24.28 -14.27
C ALA A 18 14.69 24.80 -13.68
N TRP A 19 15.32 23.98 -12.83
CA TRP A 19 16.61 24.34 -12.23
C TRP A 19 17.72 24.49 -13.27
N ALA A 20 17.80 23.60 -14.28
CA ALA A 20 18.78 23.70 -15.36
C ALA A 20 18.58 24.98 -16.18
N SER A 21 17.33 25.34 -16.46
CA SER A 21 17.01 26.62 -17.15
C SER A 21 17.44 27.84 -16.34
N GLU A 22 17.25 27.84 -15.02
CA GLU A 22 17.75 28.90 -14.12
C GLU A 22 19.28 29.05 -14.17
N GLN A 23 20.00 27.94 -14.45
CA GLN A 23 21.47 27.92 -14.59
C GLN A 23 21.93 28.13 -16.04
N ALA A 24 21.05 28.51 -16.95
CA ALA A 24 21.31 28.65 -18.40
C ALA A 24 22.02 27.42 -19.01
N THR A 25 21.60 26.22 -18.61
CA THR A 25 22.20 24.94 -19.01
C THR A 25 21.14 23.99 -19.54
N ASP A 26 21.55 23.07 -20.46
CA ASP A 26 20.66 22.03 -20.97
C ASP A 26 20.81 20.75 -20.14
N LEU A 27 19.73 19.95 -20.07
CA LEU A 27 19.71 18.67 -19.37
C LEU A 27 20.71 17.66 -19.92
N VAL A 28 21.00 17.75 -21.24
CA VAL A 28 21.93 16.81 -21.91
C VAL A 28 23.40 17.16 -21.58
N SER A 29 23.71 18.44 -21.33
CA SER A 29 25.06 18.94 -21.04
C SER A 29 25.37 19.10 -19.56
N LEU A 30 24.44 18.66 -18.66
CA LEU A 30 24.66 18.73 -17.22
C LEU A 30 25.84 17.87 -16.78
N HIS A 31 26.75 18.46 -16.01
CA HIS A 31 27.88 17.77 -15.38
C HIS A 31 27.51 17.24 -13.99
N PRO A 32 28.27 16.26 -13.45
CA PRO A 32 28.00 15.68 -12.12
C PRO A 32 27.94 16.73 -10.99
N GLU A 33 28.79 17.79 -11.05
CA GLU A 33 28.80 18.87 -10.06
C GLU A 33 27.50 19.66 -10.07
N GLN A 34 26.96 19.96 -11.25
CA GLN A 34 25.71 20.69 -11.41
C GLN A 34 24.53 19.86 -10.90
N LEU A 35 24.48 18.57 -11.23
CA LEU A 35 23.43 17.70 -10.70
C LEU A 35 23.55 17.52 -9.17
N ARG A 36 24.77 17.52 -8.62
CA ARG A 36 24.98 17.53 -7.16
C ARG A 36 24.47 18.84 -6.55
N ALA A 37 24.74 19.99 -7.20
CA ALA A 37 24.25 21.30 -6.78
C ALA A 37 22.70 21.35 -6.78
N PHE A 38 22.04 20.77 -7.80
CA PHE A 38 20.59 20.60 -7.83
C PHE A 38 20.08 19.82 -6.63
N ILE A 39 20.63 18.64 -6.35
CA ILE A 39 20.21 17.83 -5.21
C ILE A 39 20.43 18.57 -3.88
N ALA A 40 21.53 19.33 -3.76
CA ALA A 40 21.79 20.16 -2.59
C ALA A 40 20.79 21.33 -2.46
N ALA A 41 20.42 21.96 -3.58
CA ALA A 41 19.40 23.02 -3.60
C ALA A 41 18.03 22.48 -3.12
N GLU A 42 17.64 21.32 -3.61
CA GLU A 42 16.40 20.65 -3.19
C GLU A 42 16.44 20.23 -1.71
N HIS A 43 17.58 19.82 -1.20
CA HIS A 43 17.76 19.56 0.22
C HIS A 43 17.59 20.84 1.05
N ARG A 44 18.16 21.98 0.61
CA ARG A 44 17.95 23.30 1.26
C ARG A 44 16.48 23.73 1.22
N ARG A 45 15.73 23.36 0.19
CA ARG A 45 14.24 23.54 0.12
C ARG A 45 13.47 22.58 1.04
N ARG A 46 14.18 21.88 1.94
CA ARG A 46 13.62 20.94 2.93
C ARG A 46 12.87 19.73 2.34
N LEU A 47 13.24 19.29 1.14
CA LEU A 47 12.75 18.00 0.66
C LEU A 47 13.23 16.88 1.59
N SER A 48 12.32 15.97 1.89
CA SER A 48 12.66 14.82 2.73
C SER A 48 13.73 13.94 2.06
N PRO A 49 14.62 13.29 2.83
CA PRO A 49 15.63 12.37 2.27
C PRO A 49 15.03 11.31 1.34
N LYS A 50 13.84 10.79 1.66
CA LYS A 50 13.10 9.83 0.81
C LYS A 50 12.68 10.45 -0.53
N SER A 51 12.24 11.71 -0.53
CA SER A 51 11.91 12.44 -1.75
C SER A 51 13.14 12.72 -2.60
N LEU A 52 14.26 13.08 -1.98
CA LEU A 52 15.54 13.25 -2.68
C LEU A 52 16.06 11.95 -3.29
N GLN A 53 15.95 10.82 -2.59
CA GLN A 53 16.30 9.50 -3.13
C GLN A 53 15.44 9.17 -4.36
N ARG A 54 14.13 9.41 -4.31
CA ARG A 54 13.23 9.19 -5.45
C ARG A 54 13.60 10.11 -6.62
N ARG A 55 13.86 11.40 -6.36
CA ARG A 55 14.27 12.38 -7.37
C ARG A 55 15.57 11.98 -8.06
N LEU A 56 16.56 11.56 -7.31
CA LEU A 56 17.81 11.03 -7.87
C LEU A 56 17.58 9.74 -8.68
N SER A 57 16.65 8.89 -8.27
CA SER A 57 16.27 7.71 -9.05
C SER A 57 15.61 8.07 -10.38
N ALA A 58 14.79 9.14 -10.42
CA ALA A 58 14.22 9.68 -11.65
C ALA A 58 15.33 10.20 -12.59
N CYS A 59 16.27 10.99 -12.05
CA CYS A 59 17.42 11.47 -12.81
C CYS A 59 18.25 10.30 -13.37
N ARG A 60 18.57 9.30 -12.55
CA ARG A 60 19.32 8.11 -13.01
C ARG A 60 18.60 7.36 -14.12
N SER A 61 17.27 7.25 -14.03
CA SER A 61 16.46 6.59 -15.07
C SER A 61 16.48 7.39 -16.37
N PHE A 62 16.37 8.70 -16.30
CA PHE A 62 16.45 9.62 -17.43
C PHE A 62 17.81 9.57 -18.12
N TYR A 63 18.90 9.74 -17.37
CA TYR A 63 20.26 9.71 -17.95
C TYR A 63 20.65 8.31 -18.46
N ARG A 64 20.16 7.24 -17.88
CA ARG A 64 20.33 5.88 -18.41
C ARG A 64 19.62 5.75 -19.76
N TRP A 65 18.45 6.35 -19.92
CA TRP A 65 17.74 6.37 -21.18
C TRP A 65 18.52 7.15 -22.24
N LEU A 66 19.02 8.35 -21.92
CA LEU A 66 19.86 9.15 -22.83
C LEU A 66 21.13 8.40 -23.27
N LEU A 67 21.81 7.78 -22.32
CA LEU A 67 23.01 6.97 -22.59
C LEU A 67 22.68 5.79 -23.55
N LYS A 68 21.57 5.09 -23.28
CA LYS A 68 21.13 3.95 -24.14
C LYS A 68 20.82 4.39 -25.58
N HIS A 69 20.41 5.64 -25.78
CA HIS A 69 20.07 6.19 -27.09
C HIS A 69 21.21 7.02 -27.71
N GLY A 70 22.43 6.94 -27.18
CA GLY A 70 23.61 7.64 -27.71
C GLY A 70 23.50 9.16 -27.67
N ARG A 71 22.69 9.71 -26.77
CA ARG A 71 22.50 11.16 -26.64
C ARG A 71 23.53 11.79 -25.68
N ILE A 72 24.19 11.00 -24.88
CA ILE A 72 25.29 11.36 -23.99
C ILE A 72 26.25 10.16 -23.91
N ASP A 73 27.53 10.46 -23.59
CA ASP A 73 28.57 9.42 -23.44
C ASP A 73 28.74 8.93 -22.01
N ALA A 74 28.33 9.75 -21.03
CA ALA A 74 28.39 9.41 -19.61
C ALA A 74 27.20 9.98 -18.83
N SER A 75 26.76 9.25 -17.81
CA SER A 75 25.65 9.69 -16.94
C SER A 75 26.16 10.58 -15.81
N PRO A 76 25.75 11.85 -15.70
CA PRO A 76 26.10 12.71 -14.58
C PRO A 76 25.54 12.23 -13.23
N ALA A 77 24.52 11.35 -13.26
CA ALA A 77 23.88 10.82 -12.06
C ALA A 77 24.55 9.58 -11.49
N ALA A 78 25.59 9.03 -12.16
CA ALA A 78 26.18 7.74 -11.79
C ALA A 78 26.80 7.75 -10.37
N THR A 79 27.55 8.79 -10.05
CA THR A 79 28.35 8.91 -8.81
C THR A 79 27.64 9.62 -7.66
N ILE A 80 26.48 10.25 -7.91
CA ILE A 80 25.78 11.06 -6.92
C ILE A 80 25.04 10.15 -5.93
N ARG A 81 25.17 10.46 -4.64
CA ARG A 81 24.43 9.78 -3.56
C ARG A 81 23.46 10.76 -2.90
N ALA A 82 22.23 10.34 -2.73
CA ALA A 82 21.27 11.08 -1.94
C ALA A 82 21.58 10.94 -0.44
N PRO A 83 21.22 11.94 0.39
CA PRO A 83 21.31 11.83 1.83
C PRO A 83 20.63 10.56 2.35
N LYS A 84 21.26 9.89 3.33
CA LYS A 84 20.66 8.73 3.98
C LYS A 84 19.42 9.17 4.75
N ALA A 85 18.30 8.53 4.49
CA ALA A 85 17.13 8.70 5.33
C ALA A 85 17.36 8.00 6.67
N PRO A 86 17.04 8.62 7.81
CA PRO A 86 17.06 7.91 9.09
C PRO A 86 16.12 6.71 9.01
N ARG A 87 16.61 5.54 9.39
CA ARG A 87 15.78 4.34 9.51
C ARG A 87 14.90 4.51 10.73
N LYS A 88 13.64 4.87 10.53
CA LYS A 88 12.63 4.75 11.57
C LYS A 88 12.31 3.27 11.74
N LEU A 89 12.29 2.79 12.96
CA LEU A 89 11.77 1.44 13.25
C LEU A 89 10.33 1.36 12.71
N PRO A 90 9.97 0.25 12.06
CA PRO A 90 8.61 0.03 11.63
C PRO A 90 7.69 0.12 12.84
N GLN A 91 6.70 1.00 12.81
CA GLN A 91 5.64 1.00 13.80
C GLN A 91 4.62 -0.06 13.40
N VAL A 92 4.11 -0.79 14.36
CA VAL A 92 2.97 -1.70 14.23
C VAL A 92 1.93 -1.32 15.27
N LEU A 93 0.68 -1.59 14.99
CA LEU A 93 -0.35 -1.64 16.02
C LEU A 93 -0.14 -2.95 16.77
N ASP A 94 -0.20 -2.90 18.08
CA ASP A 94 -0.34 -4.14 18.84
C ASP A 94 -1.74 -4.75 18.63
N VAL A 95 -1.93 -5.95 19.17
CA VAL A 95 -3.15 -6.73 19.01
C VAL A 95 -4.39 -6.00 19.55
N ASP A 96 -4.25 -5.32 20.69
CA ASP A 96 -5.36 -4.60 21.33
C ASP A 96 -5.68 -3.30 20.59
N GLU A 97 -4.67 -2.59 20.10
CA GLU A 97 -4.83 -1.41 19.25
C GLU A 97 -5.52 -1.77 17.92
N ALA A 98 -5.10 -2.88 17.28
CA ALA A 98 -5.71 -3.35 16.05
C ALA A 98 -7.19 -3.77 16.29
N SER A 99 -7.46 -4.48 17.37
CA SER A 99 -8.82 -4.88 17.77
C SER A 99 -9.71 -3.67 18.02
N ARG A 100 -9.24 -2.70 18.78
CA ARG A 100 -9.98 -1.44 19.02
C ARG A 100 -10.27 -0.70 17.73
N LEU A 101 -9.27 -0.60 16.84
CA LEU A 101 -9.44 0.11 15.57
C LEU A 101 -10.55 -0.49 14.70
N VAL A 102 -10.64 -1.81 14.62
CA VAL A 102 -11.65 -2.48 13.77
C VAL A 102 -13.03 -2.57 14.44
N GLU A 103 -13.13 -2.39 15.75
CA GLU A 103 -14.40 -2.37 16.52
C GLU A 103 -15.15 -1.04 16.38
N VAL A 104 -15.44 -0.66 15.13
CA VAL A 104 -16.26 0.55 14.86
C VAL A 104 -17.71 0.28 15.25
N PRO A 105 -18.39 1.22 15.97
CA PRO A 105 -19.82 1.16 16.17
C PRO A 105 -20.59 1.11 14.85
N THR A 106 -21.57 0.21 14.76
CA THR A 106 -22.34 -0.03 13.53
C THR A 106 -23.66 0.74 13.46
N ASP A 107 -24.09 1.30 14.59
CA ASP A 107 -25.29 2.10 14.78
C ASP A 107 -25.11 3.59 14.40
N VAL A 108 -23.92 3.97 13.95
CA VAL A 108 -23.60 5.34 13.50
C VAL A 108 -23.58 5.43 11.98
N PRO A 109 -23.80 6.62 11.39
CA PRO A 109 -23.70 6.79 9.93
C PRO A 109 -22.36 6.29 9.37
N LEU A 110 -22.44 5.44 8.34
CA LEU A 110 -21.32 4.75 7.70
C LEU A 110 -20.64 3.70 8.61
N GLY A 111 -21.17 3.38 9.77
CA GLY A 111 -20.57 2.44 10.72
C GLY A 111 -20.38 1.04 10.12
N LEU A 112 -21.42 0.48 9.49
CA LEU A 112 -21.34 -0.84 8.80
C LEU A 112 -20.30 -0.86 7.69
N ARG A 113 -20.26 0.20 6.87
CA ARG A 113 -19.23 0.35 5.81
C ARG A 113 -17.82 0.40 6.40
N ASP A 114 -17.63 1.23 7.39
CA ASP A 114 -16.30 1.46 8.00
C ASP A 114 -15.82 0.20 8.71
N ARG A 115 -16.74 -0.51 9.39
CA ARG A 115 -16.47 -1.81 9.98
C ARG A 115 -16.01 -2.82 8.93
N ALA A 116 -16.79 -2.97 7.85
CA ALA A 116 -16.46 -3.88 6.76
C ALA A 116 -15.11 -3.53 6.10
N LEU A 117 -14.84 -2.24 5.89
CA LEU A 117 -13.59 -1.76 5.31
C LEU A 117 -12.38 -2.10 6.20
N LEU A 118 -12.48 -1.84 7.50
CA LEU A 118 -11.38 -2.07 8.44
C LEU A 118 -11.14 -3.56 8.67
N GLU A 119 -12.20 -4.33 8.87
CA GLU A 119 -12.12 -5.79 9.04
C GLU A 119 -11.49 -6.45 7.81
N LEU A 120 -11.94 -6.11 6.61
CA LEU A 120 -11.36 -6.64 5.38
C LEU A 120 -9.90 -6.22 5.23
N PHE A 121 -9.59 -4.94 5.47
CA PHE A 121 -8.25 -4.42 5.30
C PHE A 121 -7.25 -5.06 6.25
N TYR A 122 -7.65 -5.24 7.50
CA TYR A 122 -6.83 -5.88 8.51
C TYR A 122 -6.76 -7.41 8.31
N SER A 123 -7.84 -8.07 7.90
CA SER A 123 -7.84 -9.53 7.73
C SER A 123 -7.11 -10.03 6.49
N SER A 124 -7.09 -9.25 5.41
CA SER A 124 -6.54 -9.71 4.12
C SER A 124 -5.20 -9.05 3.77
N GLY A 125 -4.76 -8.06 4.54
CA GLY A 125 -3.53 -7.32 4.27
C GLY A 125 -3.47 -6.72 2.86
N LEU A 126 -4.60 -6.33 2.27
CA LEU A 126 -4.69 -5.77 0.94
C LEU A 126 -3.85 -4.48 0.80
N ARG A 127 -3.44 -4.15 -0.42
CA ARG A 127 -2.93 -2.80 -0.72
C ARG A 127 -4.10 -1.82 -0.77
N LEU A 128 -3.86 -0.57 -0.40
CA LEU A 128 -4.90 0.46 -0.45
C LEU A 128 -5.56 0.58 -1.83
N SER A 129 -4.78 0.49 -2.90
CA SER A 129 -5.30 0.53 -4.27
C SER A 129 -6.18 -0.67 -4.62
N GLU A 130 -5.83 -1.86 -4.11
CA GLU A 130 -6.61 -3.08 -4.29
C GLU A 130 -7.95 -2.95 -3.55
N LEU A 131 -7.93 -2.52 -2.29
CA LEU A 131 -9.15 -2.28 -1.51
C LEU A 131 -10.09 -1.25 -2.18
N CYS A 132 -9.55 -0.14 -2.68
CA CYS A 132 -10.35 0.89 -3.34
C CYS A 132 -10.97 0.43 -4.66
N ALA A 133 -10.30 -0.46 -5.39
CA ALA A 133 -10.76 -0.96 -6.68
C ALA A 133 -11.71 -2.17 -6.58
N LEU A 134 -11.89 -2.72 -5.36
CA LEU A 134 -12.61 -3.97 -5.14
C LEU A 134 -14.09 -3.86 -5.54
N ARG A 135 -14.57 -4.87 -6.25
CA ARG A 135 -15.97 -5.05 -6.63
C ARG A 135 -16.56 -6.27 -5.94
N TRP A 136 -17.88 -6.34 -5.83
CA TRP A 136 -18.53 -7.48 -5.17
C TRP A 136 -18.26 -8.82 -5.87
N ARG A 137 -18.07 -8.84 -7.19
CA ARG A 137 -17.68 -10.04 -7.94
C ARG A 137 -16.30 -10.59 -7.57
N ASP A 138 -15.44 -9.78 -6.97
CA ASP A 138 -14.10 -10.17 -6.57
C ASP A 138 -14.08 -10.85 -5.19
N LEU A 139 -15.23 -10.90 -4.51
CA LEU A 139 -15.43 -11.47 -3.18
C LEU A 139 -16.26 -12.75 -3.25
N ASP A 140 -15.68 -13.84 -2.82
CA ASP A 140 -16.42 -15.06 -2.48
C ASP A 140 -16.58 -15.14 -0.95
N LEU A 141 -17.73 -14.66 -0.47
CA LEU A 141 -18.02 -14.68 0.97
C LEU A 141 -18.35 -16.08 1.49
N ALA A 142 -18.77 -17.03 0.65
CA ALA A 142 -19.01 -18.40 1.04
C ALA A 142 -17.69 -19.12 1.32
N GLU A 143 -16.76 -19.04 0.38
CA GLU A 143 -15.43 -19.63 0.52
C GLU A 143 -14.46 -18.77 1.36
N GLY A 144 -14.81 -17.52 1.64
CA GLY A 144 -13.96 -16.59 2.38
C GLY A 144 -12.71 -16.18 1.62
N LEU A 145 -12.89 -15.85 0.34
CA LEU A 145 -11.78 -15.45 -0.54
C LEU A 145 -12.03 -14.09 -1.17
N VAL A 146 -10.97 -13.34 -1.38
CA VAL A 146 -10.95 -12.13 -2.20
C VAL A 146 -9.89 -12.26 -3.28
N THR A 147 -10.26 -12.02 -4.53
CA THR A 147 -9.36 -12.03 -5.68
C THR A 147 -8.97 -10.60 -6.05
N VAL A 148 -7.68 -10.31 -6.10
CA VAL A 148 -7.16 -8.98 -6.40
C VAL A 148 -6.10 -9.01 -7.49
N LEU A 149 -5.99 -7.89 -8.23
CA LEU A 149 -4.96 -7.68 -9.24
C LEU A 149 -3.73 -7.04 -8.60
N GLY A 150 -2.63 -7.79 -8.56
CA GLY A 150 -1.34 -7.31 -8.08
C GLY A 150 -0.55 -6.51 -9.12
N LYS A 151 0.69 -6.21 -8.80
CA LYS A 151 1.63 -5.56 -9.71
C LYS A 151 1.86 -6.43 -10.96
N GLY A 152 1.74 -5.84 -12.15
CA GLY A 152 1.91 -6.55 -13.42
C GLY A 152 0.68 -7.34 -13.86
N GLN A 153 -0.53 -6.97 -13.40
CA GLN A 153 -1.80 -7.62 -13.77
C GLN A 153 -1.90 -9.10 -13.34
N LYS A 154 -1.06 -9.53 -12.39
CA LYS A 154 -1.16 -10.87 -11.83
C LYS A 154 -2.28 -10.94 -10.81
N GLN A 155 -3.21 -11.84 -11.00
CA GLN A 155 -4.26 -12.13 -10.01
C GLN A 155 -3.67 -12.94 -8.85
N ARG A 156 -4.17 -12.68 -7.64
CA ARG A 156 -3.98 -13.54 -6.48
C ARG A 156 -5.26 -13.56 -5.64
N SER A 157 -5.53 -14.71 -5.06
CA SER A 157 -6.57 -14.85 -4.06
C SER A 157 -5.97 -14.72 -2.65
N VAL A 158 -6.71 -14.08 -1.76
CA VAL A 158 -6.31 -13.86 -0.37
C VAL A 158 -7.47 -14.27 0.52
N PRO A 159 -7.24 -14.97 1.63
CA PRO A 159 -8.29 -15.35 2.57
C PRO A 159 -8.90 -14.11 3.24
N VAL A 160 -10.20 -14.20 3.51
CA VAL A 160 -10.99 -13.21 4.23
C VAL A 160 -11.47 -13.86 5.52
N GLY A 161 -11.01 -13.36 6.65
CA GLY A 161 -11.36 -13.88 7.97
C GLY A 161 -12.86 -13.80 8.28
N SER A 162 -13.31 -14.62 9.23
CA SER A 162 -14.73 -14.75 9.61
C SER A 162 -15.37 -13.43 10.03
N HIS A 163 -14.66 -12.58 10.78
CA HIS A 163 -15.13 -11.25 11.19
C HIS A 163 -15.33 -10.31 9.99
N ALA A 164 -14.40 -10.33 9.03
CA ALA A 164 -14.51 -9.53 7.82
C ALA A 164 -15.68 -10.01 6.92
N ARG A 165 -15.88 -11.34 6.82
CA ARG A 165 -17.01 -11.93 6.10
C ARG A 165 -18.34 -11.47 6.69
N ALA A 166 -18.50 -11.56 8.02
CA ALA A 166 -19.69 -11.10 8.71
C ALA A 166 -19.95 -9.60 8.52
N ALA A 167 -18.91 -8.77 8.64
CA ALA A 167 -19.02 -7.34 8.45
C ALA A 167 -19.36 -6.96 6.99
N LEU A 168 -18.79 -7.65 6.01
CA LEU A 168 -19.12 -7.46 4.58
C LEU A 168 -20.53 -7.90 4.26
N ALA A 169 -21.01 -9.01 4.83
CA ALA A 169 -22.37 -9.46 4.67
C ALA A 169 -23.38 -8.44 5.24
N ALA A 170 -23.15 -7.92 6.44
CA ALA A 170 -23.97 -6.87 7.05
C ALA A 170 -23.97 -5.58 6.20
N TRP A 171 -22.80 -5.17 5.70
CA TRP A 171 -22.70 -4.02 4.80
C TRP A 171 -23.46 -4.22 3.49
N ARG A 172 -23.42 -5.42 2.90
CA ARG A 172 -24.15 -5.75 1.68
C ARG A 172 -25.66 -5.75 1.89
N GLN A 173 -26.14 -6.18 3.06
CA GLN A 173 -27.56 -6.12 3.43
C GLN A 173 -28.05 -4.69 3.59
N GLU A 174 -27.27 -3.81 4.24
CA GLU A 174 -27.58 -2.40 4.38
C GLU A 174 -27.61 -1.68 3.03
N ARG A 175 -26.73 -2.08 2.10
CA ARG A 175 -26.65 -1.52 0.77
C ARG A 175 -26.58 -2.62 -0.29
N PRO A 176 -27.70 -3.17 -0.72
CA PRO A 176 -27.76 -4.12 -1.84
C PRO A 176 -27.12 -3.52 -3.10
N ALA A 177 -26.31 -4.31 -3.78
CA ALA A 177 -25.58 -3.87 -4.96
C ALA A 177 -25.29 -5.03 -5.91
N ASP A 178 -25.17 -4.72 -7.19
CA ASP A 178 -24.81 -5.68 -8.23
C ASP A 178 -23.37 -6.18 -8.05
N SER A 179 -23.06 -7.28 -8.69
CA SER A 179 -21.74 -7.91 -8.65
C SER A 179 -20.62 -6.96 -9.14
N ASP A 180 -20.91 -6.11 -10.11
CA ASP A 180 -19.97 -5.15 -10.67
C ASP A 180 -19.85 -3.84 -9.89
N ALA A 181 -20.70 -3.63 -8.91
CA ALA A 181 -20.64 -2.44 -8.07
C ALA A 181 -19.40 -2.46 -7.17
N PRO A 182 -18.81 -1.28 -6.87
CA PRO A 182 -17.71 -1.20 -5.90
C PRO A 182 -18.19 -1.63 -4.51
N VAL A 183 -17.38 -2.42 -3.81
CA VAL A 183 -17.65 -2.83 -2.41
C VAL A 183 -17.73 -1.61 -1.50
N PHE A 184 -16.84 -0.65 -1.70
CA PHE A 184 -16.82 0.60 -0.96
C PHE A 184 -17.03 1.77 -1.91
N PRO A 185 -18.28 2.25 -2.08
CA PRO A 185 -18.56 3.38 -2.94
C PRO A 185 -18.12 4.69 -2.31
N GLY A 186 -17.62 5.59 -3.16
CA GLY A 186 -17.39 6.99 -2.89
C GLY A 186 -18.51 7.86 -3.46
N ARG A 187 -18.24 9.17 -3.63
CA ARG A 187 -19.23 10.13 -4.16
C ARG A 187 -19.58 9.86 -5.63
N ASN A 188 -18.57 9.59 -6.46
CA ASN A 188 -18.71 9.42 -7.91
C ASN A 188 -17.99 8.14 -8.38
N GLY A 189 -18.30 6.99 -7.80
CA GLY A 189 -17.66 5.72 -8.13
C GLY A 189 -17.00 5.06 -6.92
N PRO A 190 -15.92 4.28 -7.07
CA PRO A 190 -15.21 3.65 -5.97
C PRO A 190 -14.64 4.67 -4.96
N ILE A 191 -14.49 4.27 -3.71
CA ILE A 191 -13.86 5.09 -2.68
C ILE A 191 -12.42 5.44 -3.07
N THR A 192 -12.02 6.69 -2.86
CA THR A 192 -10.67 7.12 -3.22
C THR A 192 -9.65 6.77 -2.13
N PRO A 193 -8.36 6.54 -2.49
CA PRO A 193 -7.30 6.32 -1.52
C PRO A 193 -7.22 7.42 -0.46
N ARG A 194 -7.46 8.67 -0.85
CA ARG A 194 -7.45 9.81 0.07
C ARG A 194 -8.60 9.77 1.06
N ALA A 195 -9.79 9.38 0.60
CA ALA A 195 -10.96 9.24 1.49
C ALA A 195 -10.73 8.14 2.53
N VAL A 196 -10.18 6.99 2.14
CA VAL A 196 -9.81 5.91 3.07
C VAL A 196 -8.79 6.39 4.09
N GLN A 197 -7.72 7.08 3.66
CA GLN A 197 -6.69 7.60 4.57
C GLN A 197 -7.25 8.58 5.60
N LEU A 198 -8.12 9.50 5.17
CA LEU A 198 -8.77 10.46 6.06
C LEU A 198 -9.68 9.74 7.05
N ARG A 199 -10.49 8.77 6.55
CA ARG A 199 -11.41 8.03 7.40
C ARG A 199 -10.68 7.18 8.44
N LEU A 200 -9.60 6.50 8.06
CA LEU A 200 -8.73 5.76 8.98
C LEU A 200 -8.22 6.63 10.12
N ASN A 201 -7.70 7.82 9.81
CA ASN A 201 -7.22 8.75 10.83
C ASN A 201 -8.34 9.21 11.77
N GLN A 202 -9.53 9.52 11.24
CA GLN A 202 -10.69 9.91 12.04
C GLN A 202 -11.14 8.78 12.99
N LEU A 203 -11.21 7.55 12.48
CA LEU A 203 -11.62 6.39 13.27
C LEU A 203 -10.57 6.08 14.35
N ALA A 204 -9.28 6.12 14.02
CA ALA A 204 -8.21 5.94 14.99
C ALA A 204 -8.28 6.96 16.14
N GLN A 205 -8.50 8.23 15.82
CA GLN A 205 -8.67 9.28 16.83
C GLN A 205 -9.90 9.03 17.72
N ARG A 206 -11.04 8.64 17.13
CA ARG A 206 -12.26 8.32 17.87
C ARG A 206 -12.09 7.11 18.81
N GLN A 207 -11.23 6.17 18.43
CA GLN A 207 -10.89 4.98 19.24
C GLN A 207 -9.76 5.25 20.25
N GLY A 208 -9.32 6.51 20.40
CA GLY A 208 -8.26 6.88 21.34
C GLY A 208 -6.87 6.36 20.96
N LEU A 209 -6.63 6.11 19.69
CA LEU A 209 -5.30 5.67 19.21
C LEU A 209 -4.44 6.91 18.93
N PHE A 210 -3.36 7.06 19.70
CA PHE A 210 -2.42 8.18 19.54
C PHE A 210 -1.43 7.98 18.39
N LYS A 211 -1.30 6.74 17.88
CA LYS A 211 -0.46 6.44 16.72
C LYS A 211 -1.12 6.96 15.44
N ARG A 212 -0.31 7.49 14.52
CA ARG A 212 -0.80 7.88 13.19
C ARG A 212 -1.12 6.63 12.38
N VAL A 213 -2.39 6.24 12.35
CA VAL A 213 -2.85 5.08 11.59
C VAL A 213 -2.94 5.43 10.10
N HIS A 214 -2.33 4.60 9.28
CA HIS A 214 -2.35 4.71 7.82
C HIS A 214 -2.38 3.32 7.17
N PRO A 215 -2.77 3.22 5.88
CA PRO A 215 -2.95 1.93 5.20
C PRO A 215 -1.76 0.96 5.30
N HIS A 216 -0.54 1.49 5.15
CA HIS A 216 0.67 0.66 5.26
C HIS A 216 0.91 0.14 6.68
N LEU A 217 0.50 0.90 7.71
CA LEU A 217 0.60 0.46 9.10
C LEU A 217 -0.32 -0.75 9.34
N LEU A 218 -1.60 -0.67 8.92
CA LEU A 218 -2.54 -1.79 9.04
C LEU A 218 -2.04 -3.05 8.35
N ARG A 219 -1.61 -2.92 7.11
CA ARG A 219 -1.05 -4.04 6.36
C ARG A 219 0.21 -4.62 7.02
N HIS A 220 1.07 -3.77 7.60
CA HIS A 220 2.27 -4.21 8.29
C HIS A 220 1.93 -4.89 9.61
N SER A 221 0.97 -4.37 10.37
CA SER A 221 0.47 -5.01 11.59
C SER A 221 -0.14 -6.39 11.29
N PHE A 222 -0.96 -6.50 10.23
CA PHE A 222 -1.44 -7.79 9.74
C PHE A 222 -0.28 -8.77 9.49
N ALA A 223 0.74 -8.35 8.71
CA ALA A 223 1.87 -9.19 8.39
C ALA A 223 2.64 -9.66 9.63
N SER A 224 2.88 -8.75 10.59
CA SER A 224 3.57 -9.07 11.84
C SER A 224 2.77 -10.04 12.69
N HIS A 225 1.47 -9.80 12.87
CA HIS A 225 0.61 -10.66 13.71
C HIS A 225 0.42 -12.06 13.11
N VAL A 226 0.26 -12.16 11.77
CA VAL A 226 0.19 -13.48 11.12
C VAL A 226 1.53 -14.20 11.22
N LEU A 227 2.66 -13.49 11.04
CA LEU A 227 3.98 -14.09 11.18
C LEU A 227 4.25 -14.58 12.61
N GLU A 228 3.95 -13.77 13.62
CA GLU A 228 4.10 -14.12 15.04
C GLU A 228 3.28 -15.36 15.44
N SER A 229 2.10 -15.51 14.82
CA SER A 229 1.21 -16.63 15.16
C SER A 229 1.43 -17.88 14.33
N SER A 230 1.85 -17.76 13.08
CA SER A 230 2.07 -18.92 12.19
C SER A 230 3.51 -19.39 12.16
N GLY A 231 4.48 -18.50 12.43
CA GLY A 231 5.90 -18.76 12.21
C GLY A 231 6.30 -18.89 10.73
N ASP A 232 5.34 -18.79 9.81
CA ASP A 232 5.55 -19.00 8.37
C ASP A 232 5.80 -17.69 7.62
N LEU A 233 7.06 -17.27 7.57
CA LEU A 233 7.48 -16.07 6.81
C LEU A 233 7.15 -16.20 5.32
N ARG A 234 7.26 -17.40 4.75
CA ARG A 234 7.03 -17.61 3.32
C ARG A 234 5.55 -17.45 2.98
N GLY A 235 4.67 -18.08 3.74
CA GLY A 235 3.21 -17.93 3.58
C GLY A 235 2.77 -16.48 3.72
N VAL A 236 3.31 -15.73 4.68
CA VAL A 236 3.04 -14.30 4.85
C VAL A 236 3.50 -13.47 3.64
N GLN A 237 4.70 -13.74 3.10
CA GLN A 237 5.21 -13.03 1.91
C GLN A 237 4.35 -13.29 0.67
N GLU A 238 3.86 -14.50 0.51
CA GLU A 238 2.97 -14.88 -0.60
C GLU A 238 1.59 -14.24 -0.46
N LEU A 239 0.99 -14.25 0.72
CA LEU A 239 -0.26 -13.52 1.02
C LEU A 239 -0.14 -12.02 0.68
N LEU A 240 1.00 -11.44 1.00
CA LEU A 240 1.25 -10.04 0.71
C LEU A 240 1.58 -9.77 -0.78
N GLY A 241 1.83 -10.79 -1.59
CA GLY A 241 2.16 -10.65 -3.01
C GLY A 241 3.49 -9.90 -3.20
N HIS A 242 4.55 -10.32 -2.50
CA HIS A 242 5.91 -9.85 -2.71
C HIS A 242 6.48 -10.53 -3.97
N ALA A 243 6.84 -9.73 -4.98
CA ALA A 243 7.16 -10.19 -6.33
C ALA A 243 8.55 -10.83 -6.50
N ASP A 244 9.37 -10.91 -5.46
CA ASP A 244 10.79 -11.29 -5.57
C ASP A 244 11.09 -12.76 -5.23
N ILE A 245 10.09 -13.61 -5.05
CA ILE A 245 10.31 -15.05 -4.93
C ILE A 245 9.72 -15.73 -6.15
N ALA A 246 10.61 -16.14 -7.05
CA ALA A 246 10.31 -16.92 -8.23
C ALA A 246 9.84 -18.33 -7.84
N THR A 247 8.56 -18.45 -7.51
CA THR A 247 7.83 -19.72 -7.68
C THR A 247 6.34 -19.42 -7.60
N THR A 248 5.68 -19.51 -8.74
CA THR A 248 4.22 -19.63 -8.82
C THR A 248 3.89 -21.06 -8.35
N GLN A 249 3.87 -21.29 -7.05
CA GLN A 249 3.18 -22.45 -6.53
C GLN A 249 1.69 -22.09 -6.56
N ILE A 250 0.94 -22.87 -7.35
CA ILE A 250 -0.51 -22.85 -7.39
C ILE A 250 -0.95 -23.38 -6.03
N TYR A 251 -1.38 -22.47 -5.14
CA TYR A 251 -2.04 -22.89 -3.91
C TYR A 251 -3.32 -23.64 -4.27
N THR A 252 -3.43 -24.86 -3.80
CA THR A 252 -4.67 -25.60 -3.90
C THR A 252 -5.70 -25.02 -2.93
N HIS A 253 -6.96 -25.24 -3.16
CA HIS A 253 -8.08 -24.83 -2.30
C HIS A 253 -7.88 -25.23 -0.81
N LEU A 254 -7.16 -26.31 -0.58
CA LEU A 254 -6.79 -26.85 0.74
C LEU A 254 -5.79 -25.94 1.47
N ASP A 255 -4.82 -25.34 0.77
CA ASP A 255 -3.81 -24.46 1.37
C ASP A 255 -4.44 -23.15 1.85
N PHE A 256 -5.42 -22.60 1.11
CA PHE A 256 -6.14 -21.39 1.51
C PHE A 256 -7.05 -21.61 2.73
N GLN A 257 -7.71 -22.78 2.82
CA GLN A 257 -8.51 -23.13 4.00
C GLN A 257 -7.63 -23.32 5.25
N HIS A 258 -6.43 -23.89 5.09
CA HIS A 258 -5.48 -24.00 6.18
C HIS A 258 -4.99 -22.63 6.63
N LEU A 259 -4.61 -21.74 5.71
CA LEU A 259 -4.20 -20.37 6.01
C LEU A 259 -5.33 -19.55 6.64
N ALA A 260 -6.57 -19.71 6.20
CA ALA A 260 -7.72 -19.08 6.82
C ALA A 260 -7.95 -19.57 8.26
N LYS A 261 -7.80 -20.87 8.52
CA LYS A 261 -7.89 -21.44 9.87
C LYS A 261 -6.74 -20.96 10.76
N VAL A 262 -5.51 -20.94 10.26
CA VAL A 262 -4.35 -20.40 10.97
C VAL A 262 -4.56 -18.91 11.25
N TYR A 263 -5.09 -18.16 10.29
CA TYR A 263 -5.43 -16.75 10.45
C TYR A 263 -6.52 -16.55 11.52
N ASP A 264 -7.65 -17.26 11.41
CA ASP A 264 -8.74 -17.15 12.39
C ASP A 264 -8.29 -17.58 13.80
N ALA A 265 -7.43 -18.59 13.92
CA ALA A 265 -6.82 -19.00 15.19
C ALA A 265 -5.79 -17.98 15.72
N ALA A 266 -5.12 -17.29 14.84
CA ALA A 266 -4.10 -16.28 15.13
C ALA A 266 -4.69 -14.87 15.28
N HIS A 267 -5.91 -14.65 14.75
CA HIS A 267 -6.56 -13.35 14.83
C HIS A 267 -6.73 -12.93 16.29
N PRO A 268 -6.34 -11.71 16.65
CA PRO A 268 -6.38 -11.23 18.03
C PRO A 268 -7.73 -11.43 18.74
N ARG A 269 -8.82 -11.41 17.97
CA ARG A 269 -10.20 -11.57 18.48
C ARG A 269 -10.64 -13.05 18.61
N ALA A 270 -9.98 -14.00 17.94
CA ALA A 270 -10.30 -15.42 18.07
C ALA A 270 -9.97 -15.95 19.47
N LYS A 271 -9.04 -15.32 20.19
CA LYS A 271 -8.61 -15.69 21.54
C LYS A 271 -9.40 -15.03 22.68
N ARG A 272 -10.34 -14.14 22.38
CA ARG A 272 -11.23 -13.59 23.43
C ARG A 272 -12.19 -14.67 23.86
N LYS A 273 -11.80 -15.42 24.90
CA LYS A 273 -12.72 -16.26 25.66
C LYS A 273 -13.85 -15.39 26.20
N ARG A 274 -15.06 -15.93 26.11
CA ARG A 274 -16.31 -15.45 26.71
C ARG A 274 -16.12 -14.99 28.15
#